data_c2f0b415bdc62f7a01188447f1e16deb
#
_entry.id   c2f0b415bdc62f7a01188447f1e16deb
#
_cell.length_a   1.000
_cell.length_b   1.000
_cell.length_c   1.000
_cell.angle_alpha   90.00
_cell.angle_beta   90.00
_cell.angle_gamma   90.00
#
_symmetry.space_group_name_H-M   'P 1'
#
loop_
_entity.id
_entity.type
_entity.pdbx_description
1 polymer ?
#
loop_
_entity_poly.entity_id
_entity_poly.type
_entity_poly.pdbx_seq_one_letter_code
_entity_poly.pdbx_strand_id
1 'polypeptide(L)'
;NAWSKLPMEARTMDSLLKTLDFDFFEVLDSVTIARSRKHIEKYYNTEKIGKFPERRKPISKRPSLTDLPTAINYNQIYEQLMQLQLEIYTPSAYIFPSKMQKYIDLTHNKENNLTQSGREEGIRRLMSVNLLKRLESSVASFRLTLDRIRALIVKTIEAIDNYEKCGNADIDMYEADTSDFDMEDQNTDYFTVGKKVKIDLADMDYKSWRDVLKQDADTLELLVLMVSDITPEHDTKLQTLLQLISQKIENPINPGNKKVLIFSAFSDTAEYLYNNVSKYIMQKYGLNSAMISGTVDGRTTVKGLKASFNNILTCFSPVSKDRDVLMPGSTKEIDILIATDCISEGQNLQDCDYCVNYDIHWNPVRIIQRFGR
;
A
#
# COMPACT_ATOMS: atom_id res chain seq x y z
N ASN A 1 -15.91 4.96 30.63
CA ASN A 1 -14.52 5.29 30.27
C ASN A 1 -14.34 6.80 30.39
N ALA A 2 -13.48 7.27 31.33
CA ALA A 2 -13.31 8.69 31.60
C ALA A 2 -12.75 9.46 30.40
N TRP A 3 -11.84 8.86 29.65
CA TRP A 3 -11.22 9.45 28.45
C TRP A 3 -12.22 9.64 27.29
N SER A 4 -13.16 8.71 27.08
CA SER A 4 -14.17 8.82 26.03
C SER A 4 -15.21 9.91 26.30
N LYS A 5 -15.27 10.45 27.51
CA LYS A 5 -16.14 11.56 27.90
C LYS A 5 -15.51 12.95 27.69
N LEU A 6 -14.21 12.99 27.35
CA LEU A 6 -13.52 14.24 27.04
C LEU A 6 -14.02 14.81 25.70
N PRO A 7 -14.02 16.15 25.52
CA PRO A 7 -14.20 16.78 24.21
C PRO A 7 -13.18 16.27 23.20
N MET A 8 -13.54 16.20 21.92
CA MET A 8 -12.68 15.61 20.87
C MET A 8 -11.30 16.27 20.80
N GLU A 9 -11.24 17.57 21.00
CA GLU A 9 -10.00 18.38 21.01
C GLU A 9 -9.06 18.05 22.20
N ALA A 10 -9.61 17.55 23.30
CA ALA A 10 -8.84 17.16 24.49
C ALA A 10 -8.43 15.68 24.49
N ARG A 11 -8.82 14.90 23.48
CA ARG A 11 -8.45 13.48 23.36
C ARG A 11 -7.07 13.33 22.74
N THR A 12 -6.05 13.61 23.52
CA THR A 12 -4.65 13.45 23.13
C THR A 12 -4.06 12.17 23.72
N MET A 13 -2.92 11.71 23.19
CA MET A 13 -2.17 10.58 23.75
C MET A 13 -1.80 10.84 25.22
N ASP A 14 -1.40 12.07 25.55
CA ASP A 14 -1.06 12.46 26.93
C ASP A 14 -2.26 12.40 27.87
N SER A 15 -3.46 12.80 27.42
CA SER A 15 -4.68 12.69 28.22
C SER A 15 -5.11 11.24 28.41
N LEU A 16 -4.87 10.37 27.41
CA LEU A 16 -5.11 8.93 27.52
C LEU A 16 -4.18 8.31 28.57
N LEU A 17 -2.87 8.55 28.46
CA LEU A 17 -1.87 8.02 29.39
C LEU A 17 -2.10 8.47 30.82
N LYS A 18 -2.55 9.72 31.03
CA LYS A 18 -2.90 10.23 32.37
C LYS A 18 -4.19 9.63 32.94
N THR A 19 -5.06 9.09 32.08
CA THR A 19 -6.33 8.48 32.51
C THR A 19 -6.20 6.98 32.74
N LEU A 20 -5.10 6.37 32.25
CA LEU A 20 -4.78 4.97 32.51
C LEU A 20 -4.20 4.86 33.93
N ASP A 21 -4.84 4.07 34.79
CA ASP A 21 -4.41 3.86 36.16
C ASP A 21 -3.08 3.10 36.22
N PHE A 22 -2.33 3.31 37.31
CA PHE A 22 -1.06 2.66 37.59
C PHE A 22 -1.18 1.12 37.48
N ASP A 23 -2.28 0.56 37.92
CA ASP A 23 -2.59 -0.87 37.87
C ASP A 23 -2.57 -1.44 36.45
N PHE A 24 -2.95 -0.65 35.44
CA PHE A 24 -2.88 -1.09 34.02
C PHE A 24 -1.42 -1.33 33.61
N PHE A 25 -0.51 -0.45 33.97
CA PHE A 25 0.91 -0.60 33.63
C PHE A 25 1.58 -1.74 34.41
N GLU A 26 1.20 -1.96 35.68
CA GLU A 26 1.67 -3.11 36.46
C GLU A 26 1.21 -4.45 35.83
N VAL A 27 -0.07 -4.54 35.43
CA VAL A 27 -0.55 -5.73 34.76
C VAL A 27 0.15 -5.92 33.40
N LEU A 28 0.34 -4.85 32.63
CA LEU A 28 1.05 -4.91 31.36
C LEU A 28 2.50 -5.39 31.54
N ASP A 29 3.23 -4.84 32.51
CA ASP A 29 4.60 -5.21 32.83
C ASP A 29 4.70 -6.66 33.34
N SER A 30 3.67 -7.14 34.05
CA SER A 30 3.65 -8.52 34.57
C SER A 30 3.43 -9.57 33.49
N VAL A 31 2.73 -9.24 32.39
CA VAL A 31 2.39 -10.18 31.29
C VAL A 31 3.23 -9.96 30.05
N THR A 32 4.05 -8.90 29.98
CA THR A 32 4.91 -8.60 28.83
C THR A 32 6.38 -8.49 29.23
N ILE A 33 7.24 -9.10 28.43
CA ILE A 33 8.69 -8.93 28.54
C ILE A 33 9.14 -8.03 27.40
N ALA A 34 8.98 -6.71 27.56
CA ALA A 34 9.44 -5.73 26.57
C ALA A 34 10.90 -5.34 26.85
N ARG A 35 11.79 -5.58 25.89
CA ARG A 35 13.19 -5.19 26.01
C ARG A 35 13.61 -4.33 24.82
N SER A 36 13.88 -3.06 25.10
CA SER A 36 14.51 -2.18 24.12
C SER A 36 16.02 -2.39 24.06
N ARG A 37 16.67 -2.04 22.94
CA ARG A 37 18.16 -2.07 22.83
C ARG A 37 18.82 -1.27 23.94
N LYS A 38 18.30 -0.09 24.29
CA LYS A 38 18.76 0.73 25.42
C LYS A 38 18.66 -0.01 26.76
N HIS A 39 17.60 -0.79 26.95
CA HIS A 39 17.45 -1.62 28.15
C HIS A 39 18.50 -2.71 28.19
N ILE A 40 18.75 -3.39 27.06
CA ILE A 40 19.77 -4.43 26.96
C ILE A 40 21.17 -3.84 27.23
N GLU A 41 21.51 -2.72 26.59
CA GLU A 41 22.80 -2.03 26.81
C GLU A 41 23.00 -1.59 28.24
N LYS A 42 21.95 -1.19 28.95
CA LYS A 42 22.03 -0.68 30.33
C LYS A 42 22.16 -1.79 31.37
N TYR A 43 21.48 -2.93 31.16
CA TYR A 43 21.30 -3.93 32.22
C TYR A 43 21.97 -5.28 31.92
N TYR A 44 22.47 -5.51 30.71
CA TYR A 44 23.13 -6.75 30.32
C TYR A 44 24.58 -6.49 29.92
N ASN A 45 25.45 -7.50 30.22
CA ASN A 45 26.84 -7.42 29.78
C ASN A 45 26.90 -7.64 28.26
N THR A 46 27.11 -6.54 27.52
CA THR A 46 27.15 -6.53 26.06
C THR A 46 28.49 -7.03 25.49
N GLU A 47 29.51 -7.30 26.31
CA GLU A 47 30.82 -7.84 25.85
C GLU A 47 30.65 -9.18 25.15
N LYS A 48 29.70 -10.02 25.60
CA LYS A 48 29.40 -11.34 25.01
C LYS A 48 28.42 -11.27 23.83
N ILE A 49 27.59 -10.21 23.76
CA ILE A 49 26.52 -10.07 22.76
C ILE A 49 27.02 -9.23 21.58
N GLY A 50 28.06 -8.42 21.79
CA GLY A 50 28.53 -7.43 20.82
C GLY A 50 27.80 -6.08 20.93
N LYS A 51 28.29 -5.08 20.21
CA LYS A 51 27.67 -3.76 20.14
C LYS A 51 26.54 -3.76 19.11
N PHE A 52 25.39 -3.19 19.47
CA PHE A 52 24.36 -2.93 18.48
C PHE A 52 24.86 -1.96 17.42
N PRO A 53 24.53 -2.18 16.12
CA PRO A 53 24.93 -1.30 15.05
C PRO A 53 24.34 0.11 15.26
N GLU A 54 25.17 1.11 15.00
CA GLU A 54 24.76 2.52 15.07
C GLU A 54 23.76 2.84 13.96
N ARG A 55 22.64 3.48 14.33
CA ARG A 55 21.64 3.94 13.38
C ARG A 55 21.91 5.40 13.00
N ARG A 56 22.15 5.63 11.71
CA ARG A 56 22.24 7.00 11.19
C ARG A 56 20.85 7.66 11.17
N LYS A 57 20.84 9.00 11.20
CA LYS A 57 19.59 9.75 11.06
C LYS A 57 18.98 9.51 9.68
N PRO A 58 17.65 9.31 9.60
CA PRO A 58 16.97 9.16 8.31
C PRO A 58 17.14 10.43 7.45
N ILE A 59 17.30 10.22 6.15
CA ILE A 59 17.36 11.30 5.16
C ILE A 59 16.04 11.31 4.41
N SER A 60 15.31 12.42 4.50
CA SER A 60 14.06 12.62 3.75
C SER A 60 14.37 13.29 2.41
N LYS A 61 13.84 12.73 1.32
CA LYS A 61 13.85 13.31 -0.01
C LYS A 61 12.44 13.63 -0.44
N ARG A 62 12.23 14.76 -1.10
CA ARG A 62 10.92 15.21 -1.60
C ARG A 62 11.06 15.57 -3.08
N PRO A 63 11.16 14.57 -3.97
CA PRO A 63 11.23 14.84 -5.40
C PRO A 63 9.91 15.45 -5.89
N SER A 64 9.99 16.25 -6.97
CA SER A 64 8.81 16.67 -7.73
C SER A 64 8.14 15.46 -8.37
N LEU A 65 6.96 15.64 -8.96
CA LEU A 65 6.27 14.56 -9.66
C LEU A 65 7.05 14.13 -10.91
N THR A 66 7.58 15.11 -11.64
CA THR A 66 8.32 14.92 -12.89
C THR A 66 9.27 16.09 -13.14
N ASP A 67 10.21 15.93 -14.07
CA ASP A 67 11.12 16.95 -14.57
C ASP A 67 10.64 17.61 -15.88
N LEU A 68 9.52 17.17 -16.43
CA LEU A 68 8.96 17.74 -17.67
C LEU A 68 8.53 19.20 -17.45
N PRO A 69 8.94 20.16 -18.28
CA PRO A 69 8.66 21.58 -18.08
C PRO A 69 7.19 21.97 -18.26
N THR A 70 6.44 21.18 -19.01
CA THR A 70 4.99 21.37 -19.27
C THR A 70 4.12 20.55 -18.32
N ALA A 71 4.73 19.93 -17.35
CA ALA A 71 4.05 18.93 -16.55
C ALA A 71 3.28 19.54 -15.41
N ILE A 72 2.27 18.83 -15.11
CA ILE A 72 1.30 18.96 -14.06
C ILE A 72 1.95 18.76 -12.70
N ASN A 73 1.54 19.56 -11.75
CA ASN A 73 1.95 19.41 -10.35
C ASN A 73 0.89 18.66 -9.53
N TYR A 74 1.27 18.26 -8.31
CA TYR A 74 0.36 17.56 -7.40
C TYR A 74 -0.94 18.31 -7.14
N ASN A 75 -0.93 19.65 -7.07
CA ASN A 75 -2.12 20.44 -6.79
C ASN A 75 -3.14 20.37 -7.93
N GLN A 76 -2.68 20.41 -9.18
CA GLN A 76 -3.56 20.29 -10.35
C GLN A 76 -4.22 18.91 -10.43
N ILE A 77 -3.47 17.84 -10.13
CA ILE A 77 -4.05 16.50 -10.06
C ILE A 77 -5.04 16.41 -8.90
N TYR A 78 -4.71 16.99 -7.74
CA TYR A 78 -5.59 17.01 -6.58
C TYR A 78 -6.91 17.73 -6.87
N GLU A 79 -6.88 18.89 -7.56
CA GLU A 79 -8.08 19.63 -7.96
C GLU A 79 -9.00 18.78 -8.85
N GLN A 80 -8.44 18.00 -9.77
CA GLN A 80 -9.22 17.09 -10.60
C GLN A 80 -9.74 15.87 -9.81
N LEU A 81 -8.94 15.31 -8.91
CA LEU A 81 -9.38 14.22 -8.04
C LEU A 81 -10.57 14.62 -7.15
N MET A 82 -10.61 15.89 -6.71
CA MET A 82 -11.72 16.40 -5.89
C MET A 82 -13.01 16.57 -6.66
N GLN A 83 -12.99 16.49 -8.00
CA GLN A 83 -14.20 16.52 -8.85
C GLN A 83 -14.85 15.14 -8.98
N LEU A 84 -14.11 14.06 -8.69
CA LEU A 84 -14.63 12.69 -8.75
C LEU A 84 -15.68 12.46 -7.68
N GLN A 85 -16.84 11.99 -8.09
CA GLN A 85 -17.92 11.61 -7.19
C GLN A 85 -17.79 10.16 -6.74
N LEU A 86 -17.20 9.29 -7.59
CA LEU A 86 -16.99 7.86 -7.34
C LEU A 86 -18.29 7.11 -7.02
N GLU A 87 -19.39 7.52 -7.68
CA GLU A 87 -20.72 6.95 -7.47
C GLU A 87 -20.85 5.49 -7.96
N ILE A 88 -19.81 4.98 -8.61
CA ILE A 88 -19.67 3.54 -8.90
C ILE A 88 -19.68 2.70 -7.61
N TYR A 89 -19.24 3.26 -6.48
CA TYR A 89 -19.17 2.59 -5.19
C TYR A 89 -20.43 2.78 -4.33
N THR A 90 -21.41 3.61 -4.78
CA THR A 90 -22.64 3.91 -4.03
C THR A 90 -23.92 3.66 -4.83
N PRO A 91 -24.06 2.51 -5.52
CA PRO A 91 -25.22 2.24 -6.38
C PRO A 91 -26.54 2.23 -5.59
N SER A 92 -26.52 1.90 -4.29
CA SER A 92 -27.74 1.90 -3.46
C SER A 92 -28.37 3.28 -3.30
N ALA A 93 -27.61 4.36 -3.49
CA ALA A 93 -28.11 5.73 -3.44
C ALA A 93 -29.14 6.03 -4.54
N TYR A 94 -29.13 5.26 -5.62
CA TYR A 94 -30.02 5.40 -6.76
C TYR A 94 -31.21 4.46 -6.74
N ILE A 95 -31.36 3.60 -5.74
CA ILE A 95 -32.53 2.72 -5.58
C ILE A 95 -33.75 3.58 -5.22
N PHE A 96 -34.88 3.37 -5.91
CA PHE A 96 -36.12 4.07 -5.59
C PHE A 96 -36.53 3.80 -4.14
N PRO A 97 -36.96 4.81 -3.37
CA PRO A 97 -37.35 4.64 -1.97
C PRO A 97 -38.38 3.54 -1.73
N SER A 98 -39.32 3.36 -2.69
CA SER A 98 -40.36 2.32 -2.65
C SER A 98 -39.80 0.89 -2.79
N LYS A 99 -38.57 0.75 -3.28
CA LYS A 99 -37.89 -0.54 -3.52
C LYS A 99 -36.80 -0.83 -2.50
N MET A 100 -36.38 0.15 -1.71
CA MET A 100 -35.28 0.06 -0.77
C MET A 100 -35.45 -1.11 0.23
N GLN A 101 -36.67 -1.37 0.70
CA GLN A 101 -36.94 -2.41 1.67
C GLN A 101 -36.53 -3.81 1.16
N LYS A 102 -36.73 -4.09 -0.15
CA LYS A 102 -36.30 -5.34 -0.79
C LYS A 102 -34.81 -5.63 -0.61
N TYR A 103 -33.97 -4.59 -0.62
CA TYR A 103 -32.51 -4.71 -0.53
C TYR A 103 -32.00 -4.66 0.90
N ILE A 104 -32.67 -3.94 1.80
CA ILE A 104 -32.34 -3.91 3.24
C ILE A 104 -32.45 -5.30 3.84
N ASP A 105 -33.53 -6.04 3.53
CA ASP A 105 -33.77 -7.37 4.07
C ASP A 105 -32.70 -8.40 3.59
N LEU A 106 -32.10 -8.18 2.42
CA LEU A 106 -31.05 -9.02 1.86
C LEU A 106 -29.68 -8.76 2.51
N THR A 107 -29.47 -7.55 3.06
CA THR A 107 -28.16 -7.07 3.57
C THR A 107 -28.02 -7.16 5.07
N HIS A 108 -29.11 -7.42 5.82
CA HIS A 108 -29.05 -7.53 7.28
C HIS A 108 -28.24 -8.75 7.73
N ASN A 109 -26.95 -8.53 8.00
CA ASN A 109 -26.15 -9.42 8.83
C ASN A 109 -26.30 -8.97 10.29
N LYS A 110 -26.73 -9.88 11.18
CA LYS A 110 -26.91 -9.61 12.62
C LYS A 110 -25.63 -9.22 13.38
N GLU A 111 -24.47 -9.32 12.74
CA GLU A 111 -23.16 -9.10 13.36
C GLU A 111 -22.57 -7.70 13.15
N ASN A 112 -23.01 -6.93 12.15
CA ASN A 112 -22.51 -5.59 11.88
C ASN A 112 -23.65 -4.57 11.82
N ASN A 113 -23.59 -3.54 12.68
CA ASN A 113 -24.56 -2.42 12.73
C ASN A 113 -24.46 -1.44 11.55
N LEU A 114 -23.66 -1.74 10.50
CA LEU A 114 -23.50 -0.89 9.34
C LEU A 114 -24.59 -1.20 8.30
N THR A 115 -25.33 -0.16 7.90
CA THR A 115 -26.26 -0.24 6.78
C THR A 115 -25.49 -0.39 5.46
N GLN A 116 -26.13 -0.93 4.41
CA GLN A 116 -25.53 -1.04 3.08
C GLN A 116 -25.02 0.33 2.56
N SER A 117 -25.86 1.36 2.65
CA SER A 117 -25.51 2.73 2.25
C SER A 117 -24.31 3.29 3.05
N GLY A 118 -24.24 3.04 4.35
CA GLY A 118 -23.09 3.46 5.17
C GLY A 118 -21.80 2.74 4.80
N ARG A 119 -21.89 1.49 4.36
CA ARG A 119 -20.76 0.71 3.88
C ARG A 119 -20.24 1.24 2.54
N GLU A 120 -21.12 1.47 1.58
CA GLU A 120 -20.82 2.03 0.26
C GLU A 120 -20.16 3.40 0.39
N GLU A 121 -20.72 4.29 1.22
CA GLU A 121 -20.13 5.61 1.48
C GLU A 121 -18.73 5.51 2.12
N GLY A 122 -18.52 4.53 3.00
CA GLY A 122 -17.21 4.23 3.57
C GLY A 122 -16.20 3.81 2.50
N ILE A 123 -16.59 2.93 1.57
CA ILE A 123 -15.75 2.50 0.45
C ILE A 123 -15.41 3.68 -0.45
N ARG A 124 -16.38 4.51 -0.82
CA ARG A 124 -16.18 5.71 -1.63
C ARG A 124 -15.12 6.64 -1.04
N ARG A 125 -15.24 6.96 0.25
CA ARG A 125 -14.26 7.79 0.97
C ARG A 125 -12.88 7.14 1.04
N LEU A 126 -12.84 5.83 1.28
CA LEU A 126 -11.59 5.09 1.31
C LEU A 126 -10.88 5.11 -0.05
N MET A 127 -11.64 4.98 -1.15
CA MET A 127 -11.08 5.06 -2.51
C MET A 127 -10.52 6.44 -2.83
N SER A 128 -11.17 7.52 -2.40
CA SER A 128 -10.63 8.88 -2.58
C SER A 128 -9.28 9.05 -1.88
N VAL A 129 -9.16 8.55 -0.64
CA VAL A 129 -7.89 8.56 0.11
C VAL A 129 -6.86 7.65 -0.55
N ASN A 130 -7.28 6.49 -1.04
CA ASN A 130 -6.39 5.52 -1.69
C ASN A 130 -5.76 6.08 -2.97
N LEU A 131 -6.54 6.80 -3.79
CA LEU A 131 -6.01 7.47 -4.99
C LEU A 131 -4.88 8.45 -4.66
N LEU A 132 -5.02 9.22 -3.58
CA LEU A 132 -3.95 10.13 -3.11
C LEU A 132 -2.71 9.35 -2.63
N LYS A 133 -2.91 8.29 -1.85
CA LYS A 133 -1.81 7.42 -1.39
C LYS A 133 -1.06 6.79 -2.58
N ARG A 134 -1.79 6.37 -3.62
CA ARG A 134 -1.18 5.79 -4.82
C ARG A 134 -0.41 6.81 -5.64
N LEU A 135 -0.92 8.04 -5.75
CA LEU A 135 -0.19 9.14 -6.39
C LEU A 135 1.11 9.47 -5.64
N GLU A 136 1.07 9.48 -4.31
CA GLU A 136 2.27 9.65 -3.49
C GLU A 136 3.25 8.48 -3.63
N SER A 137 2.74 7.26 -3.81
CA SER A 137 3.58 6.07 -3.98
C SER A 137 4.28 6.09 -5.33
N SER A 138 3.54 6.01 -6.45
CA SER A 138 4.11 6.15 -7.78
C SER A 138 3.06 6.57 -8.81
N VAL A 139 3.48 7.34 -9.83
CA VAL A 139 2.61 7.70 -10.97
C VAL A 139 2.11 6.46 -11.70
N ALA A 140 2.92 5.43 -11.82
CA ALA A 140 2.55 4.18 -12.46
C ALA A 140 1.42 3.45 -11.72
N SER A 141 1.52 3.32 -10.39
CA SER A 141 0.47 2.73 -9.56
C SER A 141 -0.81 3.57 -9.57
N PHE A 142 -0.69 4.88 -9.53
CA PHE A 142 -1.81 5.81 -9.63
C PHE A 142 -2.55 5.63 -10.95
N ARG A 143 -1.84 5.69 -12.10
CA ARG A 143 -2.43 5.49 -13.43
C ARG A 143 -3.14 4.16 -13.57
N LEU A 144 -2.51 3.07 -13.09
CA LEU A 144 -3.11 1.74 -13.12
C LEU A 144 -4.44 1.69 -12.36
N THR A 145 -4.54 2.36 -11.22
CA THR A 145 -5.77 2.41 -10.43
C THR A 145 -6.85 3.25 -11.12
N LEU A 146 -6.48 4.40 -11.70
CA LEU A 146 -7.43 5.20 -12.51
C LEU A 146 -8.00 4.37 -13.67
N ASP A 147 -7.14 3.64 -14.40
CA ASP A 147 -7.55 2.79 -15.52
C ASP A 147 -8.51 1.66 -15.05
N ARG A 148 -8.25 1.04 -13.91
CA ARG A 148 -9.12 0.01 -13.32
C ARG A 148 -10.50 0.56 -12.97
N ILE A 149 -10.56 1.72 -12.29
CA ILE A 149 -11.83 2.36 -11.93
C ILE A 149 -12.59 2.77 -13.20
N ARG A 150 -11.90 3.38 -14.16
CA ARG A 150 -12.49 3.77 -15.43
C ARG A 150 -13.07 2.57 -16.20
N ALA A 151 -12.32 1.48 -16.28
CA ALA A 151 -12.79 0.25 -16.93
C ALA A 151 -14.06 -0.32 -16.26
N LEU A 152 -14.11 -0.29 -14.93
CA LEU A 152 -15.29 -0.69 -14.16
C LEU A 152 -16.50 0.20 -14.50
N ILE A 153 -16.33 1.51 -14.52
CA ILE A 153 -17.38 2.48 -14.85
C ILE A 153 -17.88 2.27 -16.28
N VAL A 154 -16.98 2.15 -17.27
CA VAL A 154 -17.35 1.91 -18.68
C VAL A 154 -18.15 0.63 -18.83
N LYS A 155 -17.71 -0.46 -18.22
CA LYS A 155 -18.43 -1.73 -18.21
C LYS A 155 -19.85 -1.60 -17.60
N THR A 156 -20.00 -0.79 -16.56
CA THR A 156 -21.30 -0.53 -15.94
C THR A 156 -22.20 0.28 -16.85
N ILE A 157 -21.68 1.32 -17.51
CA ILE A 157 -22.44 2.12 -18.50
C ILE A 157 -22.90 1.23 -19.65
N GLU A 158 -22.04 0.36 -20.18
CA GLU A 158 -22.39 -0.61 -21.22
C GLU A 158 -23.50 -1.57 -20.77
N ALA A 159 -23.48 -2.02 -19.54
CA ALA A 159 -24.55 -2.86 -18.99
C ALA A 159 -25.89 -2.11 -18.90
N ILE A 160 -25.89 -0.83 -18.49
CA ILE A 160 -27.05 0.04 -18.46
C ILE A 160 -27.59 0.27 -19.88
N ASP A 161 -26.73 0.59 -20.84
CA ASP A 161 -27.13 0.83 -22.23
C ASP A 161 -27.70 -0.43 -22.89
N ASN A 162 -27.20 -1.62 -22.52
CA ASN A 162 -27.75 -2.90 -22.97
C ASN A 162 -29.10 -3.18 -22.35
N TYR A 163 -29.32 -2.84 -21.08
CA TYR A 163 -30.61 -2.93 -20.43
C TYR A 163 -31.68 -2.08 -21.12
N GLU A 164 -31.34 -0.84 -21.48
CA GLU A 164 -32.25 0.03 -22.22
C GLU A 164 -32.68 -0.57 -23.57
N LYS A 165 -31.82 -1.35 -24.24
CA LYS A 165 -32.09 -1.98 -25.53
C LYS A 165 -32.85 -3.31 -25.43
N CYS A 166 -32.53 -4.13 -24.42
CA CYS A 166 -32.93 -5.54 -24.36
C CYS A 166 -33.88 -5.86 -23.17
N GLY A 167 -34.02 -4.99 -22.19
CA GLY A 167 -34.99 -5.10 -21.08
C GLY A 167 -34.58 -6.08 -19.97
N ASN A 168 -33.38 -6.67 -19.99
CA ASN A 168 -32.91 -7.59 -18.97
C ASN A 168 -31.43 -7.37 -18.67
N ALA A 169 -31.12 -6.80 -17.52
CA ALA A 169 -29.77 -6.86 -16.91
C ALA A 169 -29.87 -6.63 -15.39
N ASP A 170 -29.33 -7.57 -14.63
CA ASP A 170 -29.00 -7.36 -13.23
C ASP A 170 -27.57 -6.77 -13.16
N ILE A 171 -27.38 -5.74 -12.38
CA ILE A 171 -26.02 -5.26 -12.05
C ILE A 171 -25.61 -5.96 -10.75
N ASP A 172 -24.52 -6.73 -10.83
CA ASP A 172 -23.85 -7.18 -9.63
C ASP A 172 -23.30 -5.94 -8.91
N MET A 173 -23.59 -5.78 -7.61
CA MET A 173 -22.88 -4.79 -6.81
C MET A 173 -21.41 -5.20 -6.79
N TYR A 174 -20.58 -4.36 -7.38
CA TYR A 174 -19.17 -4.63 -7.50
C TYR A 174 -18.53 -4.64 -6.12
N GLU A 175 -17.90 -5.76 -5.77
CA GLU A 175 -16.89 -5.75 -4.74
C GLU A 175 -15.81 -4.76 -5.20
N ALA A 176 -15.53 -3.76 -4.38
CA ALA A 176 -14.30 -3.01 -4.55
C ALA A 176 -13.17 -4.03 -4.63
N ASP A 177 -12.36 -3.97 -5.69
CA ASP A 177 -11.20 -4.84 -5.79
C ASP A 177 -10.30 -4.55 -4.60
N THR A 178 -10.32 -5.46 -3.61
CA THR A 178 -9.56 -5.28 -2.37
C THR A 178 -8.05 -5.27 -2.59
N SER A 179 -7.59 -5.71 -3.77
CA SER A 179 -6.17 -5.59 -4.16
C SER A 179 -5.73 -4.14 -4.30
N ASP A 180 -6.68 -3.22 -4.52
CA ASP A 180 -6.43 -1.79 -4.60
C ASP A 180 -6.39 -1.09 -3.23
N PHE A 181 -6.84 -1.75 -2.16
CA PHE A 181 -6.74 -1.22 -0.81
C PHE A 181 -5.40 -1.60 -0.15
N ASP A 182 -4.95 -0.76 0.76
CA ASP A 182 -3.93 -1.14 1.72
C ASP A 182 -4.57 -2.20 2.65
N MET A 183 -4.23 -3.48 2.41
CA MET A 183 -4.79 -4.63 3.15
C MET A 183 -4.58 -4.55 4.67
N GLU A 184 -3.72 -3.65 5.12
CA GLU A 184 -3.39 -3.44 6.54
C GLU A 184 -4.14 -2.27 7.17
N ASP A 185 -4.95 -1.54 6.40
CA ASP A 185 -5.86 -0.55 6.97
C ASP A 185 -7.00 -1.29 7.68
N GLN A 186 -7.02 -1.23 9.02
CA GLN A 186 -8.03 -1.89 9.87
C GLN A 186 -9.48 -1.52 9.48
N ASN A 187 -9.67 -0.43 8.75
CA ASN A 187 -10.97 -0.03 8.24
C ASN A 187 -11.39 -0.85 7.01
N THR A 188 -10.46 -1.44 6.27
CA THR A 188 -10.77 -2.22 5.05
C THR A 188 -11.63 -3.44 5.37
N ASP A 189 -11.35 -4.13 6.48
CA ASP A 189 -12.12 -5.31 6.90
C ASP A 189 -13.60 -5.00 7.18
N TYR A 190 -13.91 -3.79 7.69
CA TYR A 190 -15.28 -3.38 7.97
C TYR A 190 -16.12 -3.17 6.71
N PHE A 191 -15.49 -2.78 5.60
CA PHE A 191 -16.17 -2.43 4.36
C PHE A 191 -16.20 -3.57 3.34
N THR A 192 -15.25 -4.51 3.43
CA THR A 192 -15.13 -5.64 2.48
C THR A 192 -15.94 -6.87 2.87
N VAL A 193 -16.36 -7.00 4.13
CA VAL A 193 -17.19 -8.14 4.61
C VAL A 193 -18.66 -7.87 4.33
N GLY A 194 -19.25 -8.56 3.36
CA GLY A 194 -20.69 -8.51 3.06
C GLY A 194 -21.10 -9.48 1.96
N LYS A 195 -22.39 -9.81 1.91
CA LYS A 195 -22.96 -10.59 0.80
C LYS A 195 -23.07 -9.72 -0.44
N LYS A 196 -22.68 -10.26 -1.60
CA LYS A 196 -23.00 -9.67 -2.90
C LYS A 196 -24.51 -9.55 -3.05
N VAL A 197 -25.00 -8.34 -3.25
CA VAL A 197 -26.42 -8.09 -3.53
C VAL A 197 -26.52 -7.61 -4.97
N LYS A 198 -27.36 -8.29 -5.75
CA LYS A 198 -27.70 -7.86 -7.09
C LYS A 198 -28.78 -6.81 -7.02
N ILE A 199 -28.58 -5.66 -7.67
CA ILE A 199 -29.59 -4.64 -7.82
C ILE A 199 -30.17 -4.74 -9.22
N ASP A 200 -31.51 -4.86 -9.30
CA ASP A 200 -32.23 -4.79 -10.55
C ASP A 200 -32.29 -3.34 -11.03
N LEU A 201 -31.88 -3.09 -12.26
CA LEU A 201 -31.94 -1.75 -12.85
C LEU A 201 -33.37 -1.19 -12.90
N ALA A 202 -34.41 -2.05 -12.96
CA ALA A 202 -35.79 -1.63 -12.89
C ALA A 202 -36.18 -1.00 -11.52
N ASP A 203 -35.41 -1.27 -10.47
CA ASP A 203 -35.66 -0.78 -9.12
C ASP A 203 -34.89 0.50 -8.78
N MET A 204 -34.15 1.08 -9.75
CA MET A 204 -33.29 2.24 -9.50
C MET A 204 -33.38 3.33 -10.60
N ASP A 205 -32.99 4.55 -10.25
CA ASP A 205 -32.78 5.65 -11.21
C ASP A 205 -31.43 5.48 -11.91
N TYR A 206 -31.35 4.45 -12.75
CA TYR A 206 -30.13 4.12 -13.49
C TYR A 206 -29.73 5.20 -14.51
N LYS A 207 -30.67 6.07 -14.95
CA LYS A 207 -30.38 7.15 -15.89
C LYS A 207 -29.53 8.24 -15.22
N SER A 208 -29.98 8.74 -14.08
CA SER A 208 -29.21 9.70 -13.30
C SER A 208 -27.86 9.12 -12.87
N TRP A 209 -27.83 7.85 -12.45
CA TRP A 209 -26.58 7.17 -12.12
C TRP A 209 -25.63 7.09 -13.30
N ARG A 210 -26.10 6.67 -14.48
CA ARG A 210 -25.30 6.64 -15.70
C ARG A 210 -24.69 7.99 -16.05
N ASP A 211 -25.45 9.08 -15.91
CA ASP A 211 -24.96 10.42 -16.25
C ASP A 211 -23.82 10.87 -15.31
N VAL A 212 -23.90 10.55 -14.03
CA VAL A 212 -22.81 10.78 -13.06
C VAL A 212 -21.61 9.89 -13.36
N LEU A 213 -21.84 8.60 -13.68
CA LEU A 213 -20.76 7.68 -14.06
C LEU A 213 -20.01 8.16 -15.31
N LYS A 214 -20.70 8.76 -16.29
CA LYS A 214 -20.02 9.36 -17.46
C LYS A 214 -19.11 10.53 -17.07
N GLN A 215 -19.57 11.41 -16.18
CA GLN A 215 -18.75 12.51 -15.68
C GLN A 215 -17.48 12.01 -14.96
N ASP A 216 -17.63 10.98 -14.12
CA ASP A 216 -16.50 10.34 -13.45
C ASP A 216 -15.55 9.69 -14.48
N ALA A 217 -16.08 9.01 -15.51
CA ALA A 217 -15.26 8.42 -16.56
C ALA A 217 -14.43 9.46 -17.33
N ASP A 218 -15.05 10.59 -17.69
CA ASP A 218 -14.39 11.70 -18.39
C ASP A 218 -13.29 12.33 -17.51
N THR A 219 -13.56 12.52 -16.21
CA THR A 219 -12.58 13.05 -15.25
C THR A 219 -11.42 12.07 -15.06
N LEU A 220 -11.69 10.77 -14.96
CA LEU A 220 -10.65 9.72 -14.87
C LEU A 220 -9.79 9.68 -16.14
N GLU A 221 -10.41 9.80 -17.33
CA GLU A 221 -9.67 9.87 -18.59
C GLU A 221 -8.75 11.08 -18.65
N LEU A 222 -9.25 12.25 -18.24
CA LEU A 222 -8.44 13.46 -18.14
C LEU A 222 -7.24 13.24 -17.19
N LEU A 223 -7.47 12.68 -16.01
CA LEU A 223 -6.39 12.37 -15.05
C LEU A 223 -5.35 11.41 -15.64
N VAL A 224 -5.77 10.37 -16.36
CA VAL A 224 -4.85 9.44 -17.05
C VAL A 224 -4.03 10.17 -18.09
N LEU A 225 -4.66 11.03 -18.91
CA LEU A 225 -3.97 11.84 -19.92
C LEU A 225 -2.96 12.79 -19.28
N MET A 226 -3.34 13.43 -18.17
CA MET A 226 -2.49 14.36 -17.43
C MET A 226 -1.16 13.70 -16.99
N VAL A 227 -1.15 12.42 -16.66
CA VAL A 227 0.05 11.70 -16.19
C VAL A 227 0.67 10.79 -17.24
N SER A 228 0.12 10.75 -18.46
CA SER A 228 0.55 9.81 -19.53
C SER A 228 2.00 10.00 -19.96
N ASP A 229 2.46 11.25 -20.00
CA ASP A 229 3.80 11.62 -20.46
C ASP A 229 4.89 11.36 -19.40
N ILE A 230 4.49 11.06 -18.16
CA ILE A 230 5.44 10.75 -17.10
C ILE A 230 5.89 9.30 -17.25
N THR A 231 6.89 9.11 -18.10
CA THR A 231 7.57 7.82 -18.27
C THR A 231 8.56 7.56 -17.13
N PRO A 232 9.11 6.35 -16.97
CA PRO A 232 10.14 6.07 -15.96
C PRO A 232 11.34 7.01 -16.01
N GLU A 233 11.72 7.52 -17.20
CA GLU A 233 12.80 8.47 -17.41
C GLU A 233 12.47 9.84 -16.81
N HIS A 234 11.19 10.22 -16.81
CA HIS A 234 10.68 11.49 -16.31
C HIS A 234 10.06 11.41 -14.91
N ASP A 235 10.01 10.21 -14.30
CA ASP A 235 9.61 10.00 -12.91
C ASP A 235 10.77 10.39 -11.98
N THR A 236 10.74 11.61 -11.45
CA THR A 236 11.84 12.13 -10.62
C THR A 236 12.01 11.35 -9.32
N LYS A 237 10.95 10.73 -8.80
CA LYS A 237 11.04 9.89 -7.60
C LYS A 237 11.79 8.60 -7.89
N LEU A 238 11.50 7.94 -9.02
CA LEU A 238 12.26 6.78 -9.49
C LEU A 238 13.71 7.16 -9.77
N GLN A 239 13.95 8.26 -10.50
CA GLN A 239 15.30 8.72 -10.81
C GLN A 239 16.11 9.04 -9.54
N THR A 240 15.49 9.66 -8.54
CA THR A 240 16.11 9.88 -7.23
C THR A 240 16.48 8.56 -6.55
N LEU A 241 15.61 7.54 -6.60
CA LEU A 241 15.89 6.21 -6.05
C LEU A 241 17.11 5.59 -6.76
N LEU A 242 17.15 5.60 -8.09
CA LEU A 242 18.25 5.05 -8.87
C LEU A 242 19.60 5.74 -8.53
N GLN A 243 19.58 7.06 -8.33
CA GLN A 243 20.76 7.82 -7.87
C GLN A 243 21.20 7.39 -6.47
N LEU A 244 20.28 7.23 -5.52
CA LEU A 244 20.58 6.78 -4.16
C LEU A 244 21.18 5.37 -4.15
N ILE A 245 20.63 4.46 -4.95
CA ILE A 245 21.17 3.09 -5.09
C ILE A 245 22.58 3.15 -5.68
N SER A 246 22.79 3.95 -6.73
CA SER A 246 24.12 4.12 -7.34
C SER A 246 25.13 4.66 -6.33
N GLN A 247 24.79 5.71 -5.59
CA GLN A 247 25.63 6.26 -4.53
C GLN A 247 26.00 5.23 -3.47
N LYS A 248 25.03 4.38 -3.05
CA LYS A 248 25.26 3.31 -2.08
C LYS A 248 26.21 2.24 -2.61
N ILE A 249 26.09 1.86 -3.88
CA ILE A 249 26.94 0.85 -4.52
C ILE A 249 28.37 1.37 -4.71
N GLU A 250 28.50 2.61 -5.20
CA GLU A 250 29.79 3.26 -5.50
C GLU A 250 30.52 3.69 -4.23
N ASN A 251 29.79 4.09 -3.18
CA ASN A 251 30.31 4.52 -1.89
C ASN A 251 29.63 3.76 -0.73
N PRO A 252 29.94 2.49 -0.56
CA PRO A 252 29.27 1.66 0.45
C PRO A 252 29.56 2.15 1.86
N ILE A 253 28.54 2.11 2.74
CA ILE A 253 28.66 2.50 4.15
C ILE A 253 29.64 1.57 4.87
N ASN A 254 29.47 0.24 4.66
CA ASN A 254 30.41 -0.77 5.10
C ASN A 254 31.15 -1.33 3.88
N PRO A 255 32.48 -1.48 3.94
CA PRO A 255 33.27 -1.94 2.80
C PRO A 255 32.71 -3.23 2.17
N GLY A 256 32.49 -3.20 0.85
CA GLY A 256 31.98 -4.35 0.10
C GLY A 256 30.47 -4.59 0.20
N ASN A 257 29.75 -3.94 1.11
CA ASN A 257 28.31 -4.11 1.26
C ASN A 257 27.53 -3.23 0.26
N LYS A 258 26.92 -3.87 -0.73
CA LYS A 258 26.11 -3.24 -1.76
C LYS A 258 24.59 -3.43 -1.56
N LYS A 259 24.20 -4.05 -0.46
CA LYS A 259 22.80 -4.42 -0.21
C LYS A 259 21.93 -3.21 0.04
N VAL A 260 20.75 -3.21 -0.60
CA VAL A 260 19.69 -2.20 -0.42
C VAL A 260 18.35 -2.90 -0.28
N LEU A 261 17.63 -2.54 0.77
CA LEU A 261 16.26 -2.98 1.00
C LEU A 261 15.32 -1.81 0.73
N ILE A 262 14.35 -2.01 -0.18
CA ILE A 262 13.40 -0.99 -0.60
C ILE A 262 12.00 -1.45 -0.21
N PHE A 263 11.32 -0.65 0.58
CA PHE A 263 9.92 -0.89 0.96
C PHE A 263 8.97 0.01 0.19
N SER A 264 7.86 -0.58 -0.26
CA SER A 264 6.68 0.12 -0.77
C SER A 264 5.42 -0.43 -0.11
N ALA A 265 4.40 0.42 0.08
CA ALA A 265 3.11 0.00 0.61
C ALA A 265 2.27 -0.79 -0.42
N PHE A 266 2.50 -0.54 -1.73
CA PHE A 266 1.68 -1.10 -2.81
C PHE A 266 2.46 -2.10 -3.66
N SER A 267 1.81 -3.24 -3.95
CA SER A 267 2.38 -4.27 -4.83
C SER A 267 2.63 -3.77 -6.25
N ASP A 268 1.72 -2.95 -6.81
CA ASP A 268 1.88 -2.34 -8.13
C ASP A 268 3.13 -1.44 -8.20
N THR A 269 3.38 -0.65 -7.13
CA THR A 269 4.60 0.16 -7.03
C THR A 269 5.84 -0.73 -6.88
N ALA A 270 5.78 -1.78 -6.07
CA ALA A 270 6.90 -2.72 -5.93
C ALA A 270 7.24 -3.38 -7.28
N GLU A 271 6.24 -3.76 -8.07
CA GLU A 271 6.43 -4.31 -9.42
C GLU A 271 7.02 -3.28 -10.38
N TYR A 272 6.51 -2.06 -10.38
CA TYR A 272 7.07 -0.94 -11.16
C TYR A 272 8.54 -0.69 -10.82
N LEU A 273 8.87 -0.65 -9.54
CA LEU A 273 10.26 -0.49 -9.08
C LEU A 273 11.13 -1.66 -9.52
N TYR A 274 10.65 -2.90 -9.35
CA TYR A 274 11.40 -4.07 -9.77
C TYR A 274 11.73 -4.05 -11.26
N ASN A 275 10.76 -3.73 -12.10
CA ASN A 275 10.95 -3.69 -13.55
C ASN A 275 11.97 -2.65 -14.00
N ASN A 276 12.08 -1.51 -13.30
CA ASN A 276 13.01 -0.44 -13.66
C ASN A 276 14.37 -0.59 -12.95
N VAL A 277 14.37 -0.84 -11.65
CA VAL A 277 15.59 -0.99 -10.85
C VAL A 277 16.40 -2.20 -11.31
N SER A 278 15.74 -3.36 -11.56
CA SER A 278 16.46 -4.59 -11.94
C SER A 278 17.21 -4.42 -13.26
N LYS A 279 16.60 -3.76 -14.25
CA LYS A 279 17.26 -3.45 -15.53
C LYS A 279 18.47 -2.56 -15.34
N TYR A 280 18.26 -1.45 -14.62
CA TYR A 280 19.31 -0.46 -14.38
C TYR A 280 20.51 -1.07 -13.64
N ILE A 281 20.27 -1.79 -12.55
CA ILE A 281 21.31 -2.37 -11.72
C ILE A 281 22.07 -3.48 -12.43
N MET A 282 21.36 -4.34 -13.16
CA MET A 282 21.99 -5.41 -13.94
C MET A 282 22.86 -4.84 -15.06
N GLN A 283 22.39 -3.82 -15.80
CA GLN A 283 23.12 -3.22 -16.90
C GLN A 283 24.35 -2.44 -16.42
N LYS A 284 24.21 -1.68 -15.35
CA LYS A 284 25.28 -0.78 -14.89
C LYS A 284 26.31 -1.46 -13.99
N TYR A 285 25.88 -2.38 -13.14
CA TYR A 285 26.72 -2.95 -12.09
C TYR A 285 26.84 -4.48 -12.12
N GLY A 286 26.04 -5.18 -12.95
CA GLY A 286 26.00 -6.63 -12.97
C GLY A 286 25.46 -7.27 -11.71
N LEU A 287 24.70 -6.51 -10.88
CA LEU A 287 24.16 -6.96 -9.60
C LEU A 287 22.76 -7.53 -9.76
N ASN A 288 22.39 -8.43 -8.84
CA ASN A 288 21.09 -9.06 -8.85
C ASN A 288 20.09 -8.35 -7.95
N SER A 289 18.83 -8.44 -8.39
CA SER A 289 17.69 -7.92 -7.62
C SER A 289 16.58 -8.96 -7.49
N ALA A 290 15.73 -8.74 -6.50
CA ALA A 290 14.52 -9.53 -6.30
C ALA A 290 13.38 -8.65 -5.80
N MET A 291 12.17 -9.17 -5.95
CA MET A 291 10.94 -8.59 -5.42
C MET A 291 10.16 -9.63 -4.64
N ILE A 292 9.58 -9.22 -3.52
CA ILE A 292 8.64 -9.99 -2.69
C ILE A 292 7.43 -9.11 -2.36
N SER A 293 6.24 -9.63 -2.60
CA SER A 293 4.99 -8.99 -2.16
C SER A 293 4.06 -10.04 -1.54
N GLY A 294 3.05 -9.58 -0.79
CA GLY A 294 2.06 -10.47 -0.20
C GLY A 294 1.06 -11.04 -1.21
N THR A 295 0.91 -10.39 -2.36
CA THR A 295 -0.13 -10.67 -3.34
C THR A 295 0.37 -11.31 -4.64
N VAL A 296 1.67 -11.19 -4.93
CA VAL A 296 2.28 -11.67 -6.19
C VAL A 296 3.46 -12.57 -5.87
N ASP A 297 3.65 -13.60 -6.70
CA ASP A 297 4.80 -14.51 -6.59
C ASP A 297 6.13 -13.74 -6.63
N GLY A 298 7.09 -14.19 -5.84
CA GLY A 298 8.42 -13.59 -5.81
C GLY A 298 9.09 -13.61 -7.18
N ARG A 299 9.88 -12.58 -7.48
CA ARG A 299 10.63 -12.43 -8.75
C ARG A 299 12.10 -12.17 -8.45
N THR A 300 13.01 -12.67 -9.30
CA THR A 300 14.44 -12.42 -9.16
C THR A 300 15.17 -12.48 -10.51
N THR A 301 16.26 -11.72 -10.59
CA THR A 301 17.18 -11.77 -11.74
C THR A 301 18.22 -12.89 -11.62
N VAL A 302 18.32 -13.56 -10.49
CA VAL A 302 19.28 -14.65 -10.26
C VAL A 302 18.88 -15.87 -11.07
N LYS A 303 19.69 -16.21 -12.07
CA LYS A 303 19.43 -17.38 -12.94
C LYS A 303 19.41 -18.70 -12.14
N GLY A 304 18.38 -19.50 -12.39
CA GLY A 304 18.26 -20.85 -11.77
C GLY A 304 17.98 -20.82 -10.26
N LEU A 305 17.53 -19.68 -9.70
CA LEU A 305 16.99 -19.59 -8.35
C LEU A 305 15.46 -19.68 -8.43
N LYS A 306 14.86 -20.65 -7.70
CA LYS A 306 13.42 -20.65 -7.50
C LYS A 306 13.04 -19.43 -6.64
N ALA A 307 12.22 -18.54 -7.18
CA ALA A 307 11.85 -17.28 -6.56
C ALA A 307 10.84 -17.43 -5.40
N SER A 308 11.04 -18.43 -4.53
CA SER A 308 10.26 -18.57 -3.30
C SER A 308 10.69 -17.55 -2.26
N PHE A 309 9.77 -17.19 -1.37
CA PHE A 309 10.00 -16.26 -0.27
C PHE A 309 11.31 -16.54 0.49
N ASN A 310 11.47 -17.77 0.98
CA ASN A 310 12.66 -18.14 1.76
C ASN A 310 13.95 -18.10 0.94
N ASN A 311 13.93 -18.58 -0.32
CA ASN A 311 15.12 -18.56 -1.18
C ASN A 311 15.61 -17.14 -1.45
N ILE A 312 14.69 -16.22 -1.74
CA ILE A 312 15.03 -14.81 -1.97
C ILE A 312 15.66 -14.21 -0.71
N LEU A 313 15.03 -14.39 0.47
CA LEU A 313 15.56 -13.85 1.72
C LEU A 313 16.91 -14.47 2.10
N THR A 314 17.09 -15.76 1.88
CA THR A 314 18.37 -16.46 2.13
C THR A 314 19.49 -15.94 1.20
N CYS A 315 19.19 -15.68 -0.07
CA CYS A 315 20.17 -15.11 -0.99
C CYS A 315 20.41 -13.62 -0.77
N PHE A 316 19.43 -12.88 -0.22
CA PHE A 316 19.59 -11.47 0.13
C PHE A 316 20.37 -11.28 1.43
N SER A 317 20.15 -12.13 2.43
CA SER A 317 20.79 -12.03 3.75
C SER A 317 21.48 -13.35 4.11
N PRO A 318 22.56 -13.71 3.39
CA PRO A 318 23.16 -15.02 3.46
C PRO A 318 23.73 -15.38 4.85
N VAL A 319 24.29 -14.43 5.58
CA VAL A 319 24.83 -14.64 6.92
C VAL A 319 23.70 -14.76 7.93
N SER A 320 22.78 -13.79 7.94
CA SER A 320 21.67 -13.76 8.90
C SER A 320 20.63 -14.87 8.70
N LYS A 321 20.65 -15.55 7.54
CA LYS A 321 19.74 -16.64 7.17
C LYS A 321 20.44 -18.00 7.05
N ASP A 322 21.69 -18.11 7.52
CA ASP A 322 22.45 -19.36 7.48
C ASP A 322 22.44 -20.04 6.10
N ARG A 323 22.72 -19.25 5.01
CA ARG A 323 22.67 -19.76 3.62
C ARG A 323 23.51 -21.02 3.44
N ASP A 324 24.67 -21.10 4.06
CA ASP A 324 25.58 -22.22 3.89
C ASP A 324 24.98 -23.54 4.43
N VAL A 325 24.05 -23.45 5.39
CA VAL A 325 23.29 -24.58 5.92
C VAL A 325 22.05 -24.86 5.06
N LEU A 326 21.30 -23.81 4.69
CA LEU A 326 20.04 -23.95 3.95
C LEU A 326 20.22 -24.25 2.47
N MET A 327 21.33 -23.78 1.88
CA MET A 327 21.65 -23.91 0.44
C MET A 327 23.14 -24.25 0.28
N PRO A 328 23.60 -25.47 0.70
CA PRO A 328 25.00 -25.83 0.68
C PRO A 328 25.64 -25.65 -0.70
N GLY A 329 26.80 -24.99 -0.74
CA GLY A 329 27.56 -24.73 -1.98
C GLY A 329 26.97 -23.65 -2.89
N SER A 330 25.88 -22.99 -2.51
CA SER A 330 25.29 -21.90 -3.29
C SER A 330 26.07 -20.59 -3.07
N THR A 331 26.52 -19.99 -4.17
CA THR A 331 27.12 -18.63 -4.21
C THR A 331 26.14 -17.59 -4.71
N LYS A 332 24.87 -17.96 -4.89
CA LYS A 332 23.83 -17.04 -5.38
C LYS A 332 23.59 -15.91 -4.39
N GLU A 333 23.61 -14.69 -4.87
CA GLU A 333 23.45 -13.50 -4.05
C GLU A 333 22.48 -12.50 -4.70
N ILE A 334 21.70 -11.84 -3.87
CA ILE A 334 20.79 -10.76 -4.23
C ILE A 334 21.29 -9.51 -3.49
N ASP A 335 21.49 -8.44 -4.25
CA ASP A 335 21.99 -7.17 -3.72
C ASP A 335 20.87 -6.19 -3.42
N ILE A 336 19.84 -6.15 -4.28
CA ILE A 336 18.71 -5.23 -4.14
C ILE A 336 17.45 -6.04 -3.91
N LEU A 337 16.78 -5.79 -2.80
CA LEU A 337 15.48 -6.39 -2.48
C LEU A 337 14.41 -5.30 -2.43
N ILE A 338 13.37 -5.48 -3.24
CA ILE A 338 12.17 -4.65 -3.23
C ILE A 338 11.07 -5.47 -2.58
N ALA A 339 10.37 -4.89 -1.60
CA ALA A 339 9.36 -5.62 -0.88
C ALA A 339 8.20 -4.75 -0.42
N THR A 340 7.04 -5.36 -0.29
CA THR A 340 5.94 -4.78 0.48
C THR A 340 6.09 -5.12 1.97
N ASP A 341 5.16 -4.67 2.80
CA ASP A 341 5.19 -4.90 4.24
C ASP A 341 5.09 -6.37 4.66
N CYS A 342 4.87 -7.30 3.73
CA CYS A 342 4.89 -8.75 4.00
C CYS A 342 6.20 -9.27 4.63
N ILE A 343 7.31 -8.53 4.51
CA ILE A 343 8.57 -8.84 5.19
C ILE A 343 8.88 -7.90 6.35
N SER A 344 7.97 -7.02 6.70
CA SER A 344 8.17 -6.05 7.78
C SER A 344 8.16 -6.69 9.17
N GLU A 345 7.71 -7.93 9.32
CA GLU A 345 7.67 -8.66 10.58
C GLU A 345 8.43 -9.98 10.53
N GLY A 346 9.06 -10.35 11.63
CA GLY A 346 9.65 -11.67 11.85
C GLY A 346 10.89 -12.03 11.01
N GLN A 347 11.40 -11.13 10.16
CA GLN A 347 12.55 -11.43 9.30
C GLN A 347 13.84 -10.80 9.83
N ASN A 348 14.91 -11.60 9.90
CA ASN A 348 16.26 -11.10 10.17
C ASN A 348 16.98 -10.84 8.84
N LEU A 349 17.27 -9.58 8.54
CA LEU A 349 17.91 -9.12 7.31
C LEU A 349 19.12 -8.21 7.61
N GLN A 350 19.83 -8.51 8.69
CA GLN A 350 20.94 -7.67 9.22
C GLN A 350 22.16 -7.58 8.31
N ASP A 351 22.24 -8.40 7.25
CA ASP A 351 23.29 -8.26 6.25
C ASP A 351 23.12 -6.98 5.42
N CYS A 352 21.94 -6.38 5.44
CA CYS A 352 21.64 -5.13 4.76
C CYS A 352 21.80 -3.93 5.70
N ASP A 353 22.60 -2.95 5.28
CA ASP A 353 22.89 -1.73 6.04
C ASP A 353 22.20 -0.47 5.47
N TYR A 354 21.37 -0.61 4.42
CA TYR A 354 20.71 0.49 3.76
C TYR A 354 19.24 0.17 3.45
N CYS A 355 18.35 0.89 4.12
CA CYS A 355 16.90 0.73 3.94
C CYS A 355 16.29 1.99 3.35
N VAL A 356 15.47 1.84 2.31
CA VAL A 356 14.71 2.91 1.67
C VAL A 356 13.23 2.66 1.86
N ASN A 357 12.52 3.59 2.48
CA ASN A 357 11.08 3.67 2.41
C ASN A 357 10.73 4.51 1.18
N TYR A 358 10.31 3.84 0.10
CA TYR A 358 9.96 4.54 -1.15
C TYR A 358 8.68 5.37 -0.99
N ASP A 359 7.73 4.84 -0.25
CA ASP A 359 6.57 5.56 0.26
C ASP A 359 6.51 5.49 1.79
N ILE A 360 5.92 6.51 2.40
CA ILE A 360 5.75 6.59 3.85
C ILE A 360 4.42 5.94 4.20
N HIS A 361 4.49 4.86 4.98
CA HIS A 361 3.27 4.24 5.51
C HIS A 361 2.59 5.19 6.50
N TRP A 362 1.27 5.33 6.41
CA TRP A 362 0.50 6.22 7.29
C TRP A 362 0.49 5.76 8.76
N ASN A 363 0.68 4.46 8.99
CA ASN A 363 0.91 3.93 10.32
C ASN A 363 2.41 4.01 10.68
N PRO A 364 2.81 4.87 11.64
CA PRO A 364 4.22 5.05 12.02
C PRO A 364 4.85 3.77 12.60
N VAL A 365 4.05 2.85 13.15
CA VAL A 365 4.54 1.56 13.67
C VAL A 365 5.19 0.75 12.56
N ARG A 366 4.64 0.77 11.34
CA ARG A 366 5.23 0.08 10.18
C ARG A 366 6.61 0.63 9.82
N ILE A 367 6.77 1.93 9.84
CA ILE A 367 8.08 2.55 9.60
C ILE A 367 9.10 2.09 10.65
N ILE A 368 8.70 2.04 11.93
CA ILE A 368 9.57 1.55 13.02
C ILE A 368 9.93 0.08 12.79
N GLN A 369 8.98 -0.76 12.38
CA GLN A 369 9.20 -2.17 12.09
C GLN A 369 10.18 -2.36 10.93
N ARG A 370 10.03 -1.59 9.84
CA ARG A 370 10.93 -1.61 8.68
C ARG A 370 12.38 -1.26 9.07
N PHE A 371 12.59 -0.30 9.98
CA PHE A 371 13.92 0.05 10.51
C PHE A 371 14.52 -1.00 11.45
N GLY A 372 13.75 -1.94 11.91
CA GLY A 372 14.19 -2.98 12.83
C GLY A 372 14.83 -4.20 12.18
N ARG A 373 14.97 -4.24 10.86
CA ARG A 373 15.35 -5.44 10.06
C ARG A 373 16.85 -5.57 9.82
#